data_dfbc9136fe81ea6c4aa5462081f9f503
#
_entry.id   dfbc9136fe81ea6c4aa5462081f9f503
#
_cell.length_a   1.000
_cell.length_b   1.000
_cell.length_c   1.000
_cell.angle_alpha   90.00
_cell.angle_beta   90.00
_cell.angle_gamma   90.00
#
_symmetry.space_group_name_H-M   'P 1'
#
loop_
_entity.id
_entity.type
_entity.pdbx_description
1 polymer ?
#
loop_
_entity_poly.entity_id
_entity_poly.type
_entity_poly.pdbx_seq_one_letter_code
_entity_poly.pdbx_strand_id
1 'polypeptide(L)'
;MNLLTKYLETYFDEVNYKDFYRDIFPVGVLQCKGKDHYGDRKYNGIIVEVTNEKLNSGKPKVLRHTLTDDLEKLDEVVSRDNFCLMSPISYAGKTRDSSMARELYALAFDLDGIQTRIKDGEEWPYGLANFFHQVDHMMIMPKPTYVVSSGTGVHLYYVFERPVSMFENIVEQIEILKKELTRMMWHDSISKLVDEIQYEPV
;
A
#
# COMPACT_ATOMS: atom_id res chain seq x y z
N MET A 1 10.07 -2.86 19.58
CA MET A 1 9.16 -3.50 18.60
C MET A 1 7.75 -3.03 18.90
N ASN A 2 7.00 -2.60 17.90
CA ASN A 2 5.66 -2.07 18.03
C ASN A 2 4.67 -3.21 18.36
N LEU A 3 3.57 -2.90 19.07
CA LEU A 3 2.51 -3.84 19.43
C LEU A 3 1.92 -4.58 18.21
N LEU A 4 1.65 -3.86 17.12
CA LEU A 4 1.06 -4.42 15.91
C LEU A 4 2.03 -5.38 15.22
N THR A 5 3.32 -4.99 15.09
CA THR A 5 4.37 -5.84 14.51
C THR A 5 4.51 -7.14 15.32
N LYS A 6 4.59 -7.04 16.65
CA LYS A 6 4.67 -8.21 17.53
C LYS A 6 3.47 -9.16 17.35
N TYR A 7 2.28 -8.60 17.19
CA TYR A 7 1.07 -9.39 16.93
C TYR A 7 1.13 -10.09 15.57
N LEU A 8 1.51 -9.37 14.51
CA LEU A 8 1.61 -9.91 13.16
C LEU A 8 2.62 -11.06 13.07
N GLU A 9 3.80 -10.92 13.67
CA GLU A 9 4.85 -11.95 13.71
C GLU A 9 4.40 -13.24 14.41
N THR A 10 3.35 -13.18 15.24
CA THR A 10 2.79 -14.39 15.88
C THR A 10 1.98 -15.26 14.91
N TYR A 11 1.44 -14.66 13.85
CA TYR A 11 0.49 -15.31 12.93
C TYR A 11 0.96 -15.41 11.49
N PHE A 12 1.99 -14.63 11.10
CA PHE A 12 2.44 -14.52 9.72
C PHE A 12 3.95 -14.57 9.63
N ASP A 13 4.45 -15.14 8.53
CA ASP A 13 5.85 -15.09 8.18
C ASP A 13 6.23 -13.70 7.66
N GLU A 14 7.40 -13.20 8.06
CA GLU A 14 7.93 -11.95 7.53
C GLU A 14 8.43 -12.15 6.10
N VAL A 15 8.06 -11.21 5.23
CA VAL A 15 8.50 -11.16 3.83
C VAL A 15 9.41 -9.95 3.63
N ASN A 16 10.52 -10.13 2.94
CA ASN A 16 11.39 -9.00 2.62
C ASN A 16 10.74 -8.07 1.56
N TYR A 17 11.17 -6.81 1.55
CA TYR A 17 10.58 -5.81 0.67
C TYR A 17 10.76 -6.11 -0.84
N LYS A 18 11.81 -6.84 -1.25
CA LYS A 18 12.02 -7.21 -2.66
C LYS A 18 10.99 -8.21 -3.14
N ASP A 19 10.74 -9.24 -2.33
CA ASP A 19 9.73 -10.25 -2.65
C ASP A 19 8.34 -9.61 -2.67
N PHE A 20 8.02 -8.76 -1.67
CA PHE A 20 6.77 -7.99 -1.63
C PHE A 20 6.57 -7.15 -2.90
N TYR A 21 7.58 -6.36 -3.31
CA TYR A 21 7.45 -5.54 -4.51
C TYR A 21 7.51 -6.34 -5.81
N ARG A 22 8.19 -7.50 -5.81
CA ARG A 22 8.23 -8.39 -6.96
C ARG A 22 6.89 -9.11 -7.18
N ASP A 23 6.14 -9.37 -6.13
CA ASP A 23 4.77 -9.90 -6.24
C ASP A 23 3.79 -8.84 -6.74
N ILE A 24 3.95 -7.58 -6.31
CA ILE A 24 3.15 -6.46 -6.85
C ILE A 24 3.52 -6.21 -8.31
N PHE A 25 4.80 -6.19 -8.65
CA PHE A 25 5.31 -5.95 -10.00
C PHE A 25 6.10 -7.18 -10.50
N PRO A 26 5.41 -8.21 -11.02
CA PRO A 26 6.07 -9.38 -11.59
C PRO A 26 7.08 -9.02 -12.69
N VAL A 27 8.05 -9.89 -12.92
CA VAL A 27 9.08 -9.67 -13.96
C VAL A 27 8.41 -9.44 -15.32
N GLY A 28 8.83 -8.40 -16.00
CA GLY A 28 8.35 -8.06 -17.32
C GLY A 28 7.11 -7.16 -17.38
N VAL A 29 6.53 -6.74 -16.24
CA VAL A 29 5.34 -5.86 -16.27
C VAL A 29 5.70 -4.37 -16.31
N LEU A 30 6.81 -3.98 -15.69
CA LEU A 30 7.29 -2.60 -15.74
C LEU A 30 8.19 -2.36 -16.95
N GLN A 31 8.40 -1.08 -17.27
CA GLN A 31 9.33 -0.62 -18.29
C GLN A 31 10.76 -1.03 -17.96
N CYS A 32 11.50 -1.53 -18.95
CA CYS A 32 12.93 -1.77 -18.79
C CYS A 32 13.70 -0.44 -18.78
N LYS A 33 14.77 -0.39 -17.98
CA LYS A 33 15.65 0.78 -17.89
C LYS A 33 16.19 1.19 -19.27
N GLY A 34 16.08 2.48 -19.58
CA GLY A 34 16.59 3.04 -20.84
C GLY A 34 15.75 2.75 -22.08
N LYS A 35 14.60 2.08 -21.96
CA LYS A 35 13.66 1.87 -23.07
C LYS A 35 12.54 2.91 -23.07
N ASP A 36 11.95 3.12 -24.23
CA ASP A 36 10.79 3.97 -24.43
C ASP A 36 9.50 3.15 -24.28
N HIS A 37 8.61 3.58 -23.40
CA HIS A 37 7.32 2.94 -23.14
C HIS A 37 6.35 2.98 -24.35
N TYR A 38 6.60 3.80 -25.34
CA TYR A 38 5.80 3.78 -26.58
C TYR A 38 5.99 2.51 -27.40
N GLY A 39 7.16 1.86 -27.31
CA GLY A 39 7.48 0.66 -28.09
C GLY A 39 6.81 -0.60 -27.58
N ASP A 40 6.78 -0.83 -26.27
CA ASP A 40 6.30 -2.08 -25.66
C ASP A 40 5.06 -1.92 -24.76
N ARG A 41 4.52 -0.70 -24.67
CA ARG A 41 3.35 -0.34 -23.84
C ARG A 41 3.52 -0.68 -22.37
N LYS A 42 4.73 -0.65 -21.87
CA LYS A 42 5.04 -0.82 -20.47
C LYS A 42 5.28 0.52 -19.79
N TYR A 43 4.99 0.60 -18.53
CA TYR A 43 5.00 1.83 -17.75
C TYR A 43 5.84 1.65 -16.49
N ASN A 44 6.10 2.73 -15.75
CA ASN A 44 7.01 2.74 -14.61
C ASN A 44 6.25 2.80 -13.30
N GLY A 45 6.75 2.15 -12.24
CA GLY A 45 6.40 2.50 -10.88
C GLY A 45 7.00 3.84 -10.49
N ILE A 46 6.41 4.52 -9.50
CA ILE A 46 6.92 5.79 -8.96
C ILE A 46 7.07 5.66 -7.44
N ILE A 47 8.30 5.85 -6.97
CA ILE A 47 8.60 5.97 -5.54
C ILE A 47 8.67 7.46 -5.20
N VAL A 48 7.95 7.88 -4.18
CA VAL A 48 8.02 9.21 -3.59
C VAL A 48 8.84 9.12 -2.31
N GLU A 49 9.98 9.77 -2.27
CA GLU A 49 10.87 9.85 -1.11
C GLU A 49 10.73 11.22 -0.46
N VAL A 50 10.37 11.25 0.83
CA VAL A 50 10.28 12.45 1.64
C VAL A 50 11.57 12.56 2.46
N THR A 51 12.43 13.49 2.08
CA THR A 51 13.75 13.63 2.72
C THR A 51 13.67 14.45 4.00
N ASN A 52 14.67 14.29 4.87
CA ASN A 52 14.84 15.13 6.06
C ASN A 52 15.29 16.57 5.73
N GLU A 53 15.69 16.86 4.48
CA GLU A 53 16.02 18.20 4.03
C GLU A 53 14.75 19.06 3.94
N LYS A 54 14.85 20.29 4.42
CA LYS A 54 13.76 21.29 4.32
C LYS A 54 14.03 22.27 3.20
N LEU A 55 12.99 22.58 2.44
CA LEU A 55 12.99 23.70 1.49
C LEU A 55 12.96 25.03 2.24
N ASN A 56 13.23 26.15 1.54
CA ASN A 56 13.14 27.52 2.09
C ASN A 56 11.75 27.82 2.68
N SER A 57 10.72 27.10 2.25
CA SER A 57 9.34 27.20 2.78
C SER A 57 9.11 26.44 4.09
N GLY A 58 10.13 25.78 4.63
CA GLY A 58 10.05 24.91 5.82
C GLY A 58 9.44 23.52 5.56
N LYS A 59 8.91 23.27 4.35
CA LYS A 59 8.37 21.96 3.98
C LYS A 59 9.49 20.96 3.67
N PRO A 60 9.29 19.65 3.91
CA PRO A 60 10.28 18.64 3.53
C PRO A 60 10.46 18.62 2.01
N LYS A 61 11.67 18.33 1.57
CA LYS A 61 11.98 18.12 0.16
C LYS A 61 11.45 16.74 -0.27
N VAL A 62 10.70 16.71 -1.35
CA VAL A 62 10.11 15.50 -1.91
C VAL A 62 10.80 15.18 -3.23
N LEU A 63 11.36 13.96 -3.31
CA LEU A 63 11.95 13.41 -4.52
C LEU A 63 11.03 12.37 -5.14
N ARG A 64 11.06 12.27 -6.47
CA ARG A 64 10.33 11.23 -7.22
C ARG A 64 11.31 10.40 -8.00
N HIS A 65 11.25 9.09 -7.81
CA HIS A 65 12.11 8.12 -8.45
C HIS A 65 11.28 7.20 -9.34
N THR A 66 11.74 7.01 -10.55
CA THR A 66 11.15 6.05 -11.48
C THR A 66 11.63 4.65 -11.11
N LEU A 67 10.71 3.73 -10.91
CA LEU A 67 10.97 2.32 -10.69
C LEU A 67 10.79 1.56 -12.00
N THR A 68 11.84 0.90 -12.44
CA THR A 68 11.90 0.05 -13.63
C THR A 68 11.83 -1.43 -13.26
N ASP A 69 11.73 -2.30 -14.27
CA ASP A 69 11.49 -3.73 -14.10
C ASP A 69 12.58 -4.47 -13.29
N ASP A 70 13.81 -3.95 -13.27
CA ASP A 70 14.92 -4.49 -12.48
C ASP A 70 14.81 -4.21 -10.97
N LEU A 71 13.94 -3.28 -10.55
CA LEU A 71 13.75 -2.81 -9.18
C LEU A 71 15.01 -2.20 -8.52
N GLU A 72 16.09 -1.90 -9.29
CA GLU A 72 17.35 -1.36 -8.74
C GLU A 72 17.12 -0.09 -7.90
N LYS A 73 16.21 0.78 -8.36
CA LYS A 73 15.93 2.05 -7.66
C LYS A 73 15.31 1.86 -6.29
N LEU A 74 14.62 0.75 -6.07
CA LEU A 74 14.05 0.41 -4.77
C LEU A 74 15.16 0.20 -3.72
N ASP A 75 16.20 -0.58 -4.07
CA ASP A 75 17.33 -0.83 -3.17
C ASP A 75 18.04 0.47 -2.78
N GLU A 76 18.27 1.33 -3.77
CA GLU A 76 18.92 2.63 -3.55
C GLU A 76 18.12 3.51 -2.58
N VAL A 77 16.79 3.57 -2.76
CA VAL A 77 15.94 4.45 -1.95
C VAL A 77 15.74 3.90 -0.54
N VAL A 78 15.52 2.59 -0.40
CA VAL A 78 15.36 1.92 0.90
C VAL A 78 16.63 2.07 1.76
N SER A 79 17.83 2.05 1.15
CA SER A 79 19.09 2.21 1.89
C SER A 79 19.28 3.59 2.53
N ARG A 80 18.48 4.59 2.16
CA ARG A 80 18.62 5.98 2.67
C ARG A 80 17.86 6.24 3.96
N ASP A 81 17.06 5.30 4.43
CA ASP A 81 16.25 5.41 5.66
C ASP A 81 15.34 6.66 5.71
N ASN A 82 14.86 7.11 4.54
CA ASN A 82 13.88 8.18 4.42
C ASN A 82 12.47 7.60 4.33
N PHE A 83 11.46 8.39 4.66
CA PHE A 83 10.07 8.00 4.48
C PHE A 83 9.74 7.88 2.99
N CYS A 84 9.28 6.71 2.57
CA CYS A 84 8.99 6.40 1.18
C CYS A 84 7.55 5.94 1.00
N LEU A 85 6.93 6.40 -0.08
CA LEU A 85 5.58 6.02 -0.49
C LEU A 85 5.64 5.46 -1.92
N MET A 86 4.98 4.33 -2.16
CA MET A 86 4.78 3.78 -3.48
C MET A 86 3.36 3.26 -3.63
N SER A 87 2.69 3.63 -4.73
CA SER A 87 1.41 3.02 -5.09
C SER A 87 1.63 1.75 -5.90
N PRO A 88 0.76 0.74 -5.79
CA PRO A 88 0.77 -0.44 -6.65
C PRO A 88 0.21 -0.13 -8.05
N ILE A 89 0.68 0.96 -8.65
CA ILE A 89 0.21 1.50 -9.93
C ILE A 89 1.42 1.81 -10.81
N SER A 90 1.33 1.49 -12.10
CA SER A 90 2.29 2.00 -13.09
C SER A 90 1.79 3.25 -13.78
N TYR A 91 2.72 4.14 -14.17
CA TYR A 91 2.45 5.46 -14.70
C TYR A 91 3.13 5.71 -16.04
N ALA A 92 2.45 6.41 -16.94
CA ALA A 92 3.05 6.92 -18.17
C ALA A 92 3.85 8.20 -17.83
N GLY A 93 5.16 8.06 -17.62
CA GLY A 93 6.02 9.20 -17.29
C GLY A 93 6.58 9.15 -15.87
N LYS A 94 6.94 10.32 -15.34
CA LYS A 94 7.72 10.46 -14.10
C LYS A 94 6.91 11.09 -12.95
N THR A 95 5.61 11.25 -13.13
CA THR A 95 4.73 11.86 -12.13
C THR A 95 3.69 10.88 -11.66
N ARG A 96 3.44 10.87 -10.35
CA ARG A 96 2.36 10.14 -9.71
C ARG A 96 1.09 10.98 -9.78
N ASP A 97 0.49 11.00 -10.97
CA ASP A 97 -0.71 11.75 -11.30
C ASP A 97 -1.77 10.76 -11.80
N SER A 98 -3.04 10.94 -11.40
CA SER A 98 -4.13 10.05 -11.79
C SER A 98 -4.30 10.00 -13.32
N SER A 99 -4.10 11.10 -14.02
CA SER A 99 -4.14 11.17 -15.48
C SER A 99 -3.04 10.35 -16.17
N MET A 100 -1.96 10.06 -15.45
CA MET A 100 -0.81 9.25 -15.91
C MET A 100 -0.88 7.81 -15.44
N ALA A 101 -1.81 7.44 -14.57
CA ALA A 101 -2.02 6.06 -14.14
C ALA A 101 -2.41 5.17 -15.33
N ARG A 102 -1.85 3.95 -15.39
CA ARG A 102 -2.09 3.03 -16.51
C ARG A 102 -2.55 1.65 -16.07
N GLU A 103 -1.86 1.05 -15.14
CA GLU A 103 -2.17 -0.29 -14.64
C GLU A 103 -2.16 -0.30 -13.12
N LEU A 104 -3.18 -0.90 -12.51
CA LEU A 104 -3.29 -1.15 -11.09
C LEU A 104 -2.97 -2.62 -10.80
N TYR A 105 -2.04 -2.88 -9.89
CA TYR A 105 -1.55 -4.23 -9.57
C TYR A 105 -2.09 -4.77 -8.24
N ALA A 106 -2.52 -3.90 -7.35
CA ALA A 106 -3.14 -4.29 -6.08
C ALA A 106 -4.08 -3.19 -5.57
N LEU A 107 -5.09 -3.56 -4.79
CA LEU A 107 -5.76 -2.61 -3.92
C LEU A 107 -4.93 -2.45 -2.64
N ALA A 108 -4.74 -1.21 -2.23
CA ALA A 108 -4.08 -0.87 -0.97
C ALA A 108 -5.03 -0.09 -0.07
N PHE A 109 -5.06 -0.45 1.22
CA PHE A 109 -5.83 0.22 2.26
C PHE A 109 -4.91 0.55 3.42
N ASP A 110 -5.05 1.75 3.95
CA ASP A 110 -4.37 2.20 5.15
C ASP A 110 -5.35 2.15 6.32
N LEU A 111 -5.20 1.18 7.21
CA LEU A 111 -6.08 0.95 8.35
C LEU A 111 -5.44 1.49 9.62
N ASP A 112 -5.68 2.74 9.91
CA ASP A 112 -5.17 3.45 11.07
C ASP A 112 -6.09 3.35 12.30
N GLY A 113 -5.55 3.77 13.45
CA GLY A 113 -6.31 3.88 14.70
C GLY A 113 -6.80 2.53 15.23
N ILE A 114 -6.03 1.47 15.07
CA ILE A 114 -6.40 0.13 15.52
C ILE A 114 -6.85 0.15 16.99
N GLN A 115 -8.03 -0.41 17.27
CA GLN A 115 -8.55 -0.55 18.62
C GLN A 115 -7.63 -1.44 19.46
N THR A 116 -7.32 -0.97 20.68
CA THR A 116 -6.56 -1.74 21.67
C THR A 116 -7.38 -1.97 22.91
N ARG A 117 -7.15 -3.07 23.63
CA ARG A 117 -7.75 -3.40 24.92
C ARG A 117 -6.68 -3.99 25.84
N ILE A 118 -6.94 -3.95 27.15
CA ILE A 118 -6.11 -4.67 28.12
C ILE A 118 -6.60 -6.12 28.20
N LYS A 119 -5.69 -7.05 28.01
CA LYS A 119 -5.90 -8.49 28.17
C LYS A 119 -4.77 -9.04 29.03
N ASP A 120 -5.11 -9.70 30.14
CA ASP A 120 -4.15 -10.29 31.09
C ASP A 120 -3.10 -9.28 31.61
N GLY A 121 -3.48 -7.99 31.71
CA GLY A 121 -2.62 -6.89 32.17
C GLY A 121 -1.75 -6.27 31.10
N GLU A 122 -1.77 -6.77 29.86
CA GLU A 122 -1.01 -6.24 28.72
C GLU A 122 -1.94 -5.60 27.68
N GLU A 123 -1.41 -4.61 26.94
CA GLU A 123 -2.12 -4.02 25.81
C GLU A 123 -2.17 -5.05 24.67
N TRP A 124 -3.36 -5.22 24.09
CA TRP A 124 -3.63 -6.17 23.01
C TRP A 124 -4.31 -5.46 21.83
N PRO A 125 -3.90 -5.71 20.57
CA PRO A 125 -4.46 -5.07 19.39
C PRO A 125 -5.80 -5.71 18.99
N TYR A 126 -6.83 -5.46 19.80
CA TYR A 126 -8.17 -6.02 19.66
C TYR A 126 -8.76 -5.82 18.26
N GLY A 127 -8.60 -4.61 17.69
CA GLY A 127 -9.13 -4.28 16.37
C GLY A 127 -8.53 -5.14 15.26
N LEU A 128 -7.22 -5.38 15.31
CA LEU A 128 -6.53 -6.22 14.34
C LEU A 128 -6.93 -7.70 14.47
N ALA A 129 -7.03 -8.20 15.71
CA ALA A 129 -7.51 -9.55 15.97
C ALA A 129 -8.95 -9.76 15.47
N ASN A 130 -9.81 -8.75 15.67
CA ASN A 130 -11.18 -8.79 15.20
C ASN A 130 -11.27 -8.71 13.66
N PHE A 131 -10.42 -7.92 13.02
CA PHE A 131 -10.31 -7.90 11.56
C PHE A 131 -9.98 -9.29 11.01
N PHE A 132 -8.93 -9.95 11.52
CA PHE A 132 -8.57 -11.29 11.07
C PHE A 132 -9.62 -12.34 11.41
N HIS A 133 -10.32 -12.21 12.54
CA HIS A 133 -11.46 -13.08 12.85
C HIS A 133 -12.57 -12.97 11.78
N GLN A 134 -12.88 -11.75 11.32
CA GLN A 134 -13.86 -11.54 10.25
C GLN A 134 -13.38 -12.10 8.90
N VAL A 135 -12.09 -12.01 8.61
CA VAL A 135 -11.49 -12.57 7.39
C VAL A 135 -11.50 -14.09 7.41
N ASP A 136 -10.99 -14.70 8.48
CA ASP A 136 -10.70 -16.14 8.51
C ASP A 136 -11.91 -17.00 8.91
N HIS A 137 -12.79 -16.48 9.76
CA HIS A 137 -13.92 -17.26 10.31
C HIS A 137 -15.28 -16.82 9.78
N MET A 138 -15.50 -15.52 9.64
CA MET A 138 -16.79 -15.01 9.17
C MET A 138 -16.85 -14.88 7.64
N MET A 139 -15.70 -14.89 6.97
CA MET A 139 -15.57 -14.74 5.50
C MET A 139 -16.30 -13.50 4.94
N ILE A 140 -16.43 -12.45 5.73
CA ILE A 140 -17.08 -11.20 5.33
C ILE A 140 -16.16 -10.38 4.44
N MET A 141 -14.84 -10.46 4.70
CA MET A 141 -13.80 -9.75 3.98
C MET A 141 -12.87 -10.73 3.26
N PRO A 142 -12.36 -10.40 2.09
CA PRO A 142 -11.30 -11.18 1.48
C PRO A 142 -10.03 -11.12 2.33
N LYS A 143 -9.22 -12.17 2.29
CA LYS A 143 -7.92 -12.20 2.97
C LYS A 143 -6.93 -11.31 2.21
N PRO A 144 -6.24 -10.37 2.87
CA PRO A 144 -5.19 -9.60 2.22
C PRO A 144 -4.01 -10.49 1.84
N THR A 145 -3.37 -10.19 0.72
CA THR A 145 -2.16 -10.89 0.28
C THR A 145 -0.98 -10.52 1.19
N TYR A 146 -0.90 -9.24 1.58
CA TYR A 146 0.13 -8.71 2.48
C TYR A 146 -0.46 -7.77 3.52
N VAL A 147 0.14 -7.79 4.70
CA VAL A 147 -0.13 -6.85 5.79
C VAL A 147 1.20 -6.21 6.19
N VAL A 148 1.28 -4.89 6.10
CA VAL A 148 2.47 -4.12 6.45
C VAL A 148 2.18 -3.28 7.68
N SER A 149 2.98 -3.41 8.74
CA SER A 149 2.88 -2.56 9.92
C SER A 149 3.37 -1.15 9.59
N SER A 150 2.50 -0.13 9.69
CA SER A 150 2.85 1.28 9.45
C SER A 150 3.28 2.03 10.73
N GLY A 151 3.28 1.34 11.87
CA GLY A 151 3.58 1.91 13.18
C GLY A 151 2.33 2.12 14.03
N THR A 152 1.41 2.99 13.63
CA THR A 152 0.13 3.25 14.30
C THR A 152 -1.03 2.41 13.76
N GLY A 153 -0.86 1.86 12.57
CA GLY A 153 -1.85 1.07 11.85
C GLY A 153 -1.22 -0.05 11.02
N VAL A 154 -1.97 -0.51 10.03
CA VAL A 154 -1.52 -1.51 9.07
C VAL A 154 -1.95 -1.12 7.65
N HIS A 155 -1.08 -1.35 6.68
CA HIS A 155 -1.48 -1.31 5.28
C HIS A 155 -1.84 -2.71 4.81
N LEU A 156 -3.00 -2.86 4.19
CA LEU A 156 -3.51 -4.12 3.64
C LEU A 156 -3.36 -4.07 2.12
N TYR A 157 -2.73 -5.08 1.54
CA TYR A 157 -2.58 -5.20 0.10
C TYR A 157 -3.28 -6.45 -0.42
N TYR A 158 -4.11 -6.25 -1.46
CA TYR A 158 -4.81 -7.29 -2.20
C TYR A 158 -4.21 -7.31 -3.61
N VAL A 159 -3.21 -8.14 -3.81
CA VAL A 159 -2.49 -8.25 -5.09
C VAL A 159 -3.36 -8.97 -6.11
N PHE A 160 -3.47 -8.43 -7.32
CA PHE A 160 -4.23 -9.02 -8.40
C PHE A 160 -3.39 -10.07 -9.14
N GLU A 161 -4.03 -11.13 -9.59
CA GLU A 161 -3.41 -12.11 -10.49
C GLU A 161 -2.96 -11.49 -11.81
N ARG A 162 -3.71 -10.48 -12.28
CA ARG A 162 -3.39 -9.68 -13.47
C ARG A 162 -3.67 -8.22 -13.20
N PRO A 163 -2.84 -7.31 -13.72
CA PRO A 163 -3.08 -5.90 -13.55
C PRO A 163 -4.40 -5.47 -14.22
N VAL A 164 -4.99 -4.44 -13.66
CA VAL A 164 -6.23 -3.84 -14.17
C VAL A 164 -5.90 -2.53 -14.86
N SER A 165 -6.25 -2.42 -16.15
CA SER A 165 -6.01 -1.20 -16.92
C SER A 165 -6.89 -0.05 -16.39
N MET A 166 -6.25 1.11 -16.13
CA MET A 166 -6.86 2.28 -15.49
C MET A 166 -7.59 3.18 -16.52
N PHE A 167 -8.57 2.59 -17.24
CA PHE A 167 -9.50 3.39 -18.04
C PHE A 167 -10.52 4.10 -17.14
N GLU A 168 -10.99 5.25 -17.54
CA GLU A 168 -11.88 6.10 -16.75
C GLU A 168 -13.08 5.36 -16.14
N ASN A 169 -13.80 4.58 -16.95
CA ASN A 169 -14.93 3.76 -16.51
C ASN A 169 -14.53 2.63 -15.55
N ILE A 170 -13.31 2.14 -15.61
CA ILE A 170 -12.78 1.13 -14.69
C ILE A 170 -12.36 1.77 -13.38
N VAL A 171 -11.73 2.94 -13.42
CA VAL A 171 -11.35 3.72 -12.22
C VAL A 171 -12.59 4.00 -11.37
N GLU A 172 -13.69 4.46 -11.95
CA GLU A 172 -14.95 4.69 -11.23
C GLU A 172 -15.46 3.41 -10.50
N GLN A 173 -15.38 2.26 -11.16
CA GLN A 173 -15.78 0.98 -10.55
C GLN A 173 -14.85 0.57 -9.40
N ILE A 174 -13.54 0.77 -9.56
CA ILE A 174 -12.54 0.49 -8.52
C ILE A 174 -12.75 1.41 -7.32
N GLU A 175 -13.02 2.69 -7.53
CA GLU A 175 -13.33 3.64 -6.45
C GLU A 175 -14.57 3.23 -5.66
N ILE A 176 -15.64 2.81 -6.34
CA ILE A 176 -16.85 2.29 -5.70
C ILE A 176 -16.52 1.04 -4.88
N LEU A 177 -15.83 0.06 -5.47
CA LEU A 177 -15.42 -1.16 -4.77
C LEU A 177 -14.56 -0.84 -3.55
N LYS A 178 -13.53 0.01 -3.71
CA LYS A 178 -12.64 0.42 -2.64
C LYS A 178 -13.40 1.10 -1.50
N LYS A 179 -14.36 1.96 -1.83
CA LYS A 179 -15.22 2.63 -0.86
C LYS A 179 -16.07 1.64 -0.05
N GLU A 180 -16.67 0.65 -0.71
CA GLU A 180 -17.46 -0.37 -0.01
C GLU A 180 -16.59 -1.26 0.88
N LEU A 181 -15.42 -1.70 0.41
CA LEU A 181 -14.47 -2.45 1.23
C LEU A 181 -13.98 -1.62 2.42
N THR A 182 -13.71 -0.33 2.23
CA THR A 182 -13.35 0.57 3.32
C THR A 182 -14.44 0.63 4.39
N ARG A 183 -15.71 0.75 4.02
CA ARG A 183 -16.83 0.75 4.97
C ARG A 183 -16.94 -0.55 5.77
N MET A 184 -16.58 -1.68 5.16
CA MET A 184 -16.57 -2.96 5.85
C MET A 184 -15.41 -3.08 6.85
N MET A 185 -14.26 -2.46 6.56
CA MET A 185 -13.07 -2.51 7.42
C MET A 185 -13.11 -1.50 8.56
N TRP A 186 -13.63 -0.28 8.30
CA TRP A 186 -13.68 0.79 9.29
C TRP A 186 -14.99 0.75 10.06
N HIS A 187 -15.01 0.05 11.18
CA HIS A 187 -16.07 0.11 12.16
C HIS A 187 -15.49 0.04 13.58
N ASP A 188 -16.29 0.39 14.59
CA ASP A 188 -15.90 0.59 16.00
C ASP A 188 -15.12 -0.56 16.62
N SER A 189 -15.32 -1.78 16.16
CA SER A 189 -14.60 -2.93 16.69
C SER A 189 -13.21 -3.10 16.11
N ILE A 190 -12.85 -2.36 15.05
CA ILE A 190 -11.54 -2.44 14.38
C ILE A 190 -10.74 -1.16 14.60
N SER A 191 -11.31 0.01 14.30
CA SER A 191 -10.62 1.29 14.36
C SER A 191 -11.28 2.28 15.34
N LYS A 192 -10.45 3.12 15.96
CA LYS A 192 -10.90 4.28 16.78
C LYS A 192 -11.30 5.48 15.91
N LEU A 193 -10.97 5.46 14.62
CA LEU A 193 -11.11 6.58 13.70
C LEU A 193 -12.31 6.44 12.75
N VAL A 194 -13.33 5.69 13.14
CA VAL A 194 -14.52 5.44 12.30
C VAL A 194 -15.19 6.73 11.82
N ASP A 195 -15.26 7.74 12.68
CA ASP A 195 -15.87 9.03 12.38
C ASP A 195 -14.95 9.96 11.54
N GLU A 196 -13.67 9.60 11.41
CA GLU A 196 -12.66 10.40 10.71
C GLU A 196 -12.34 9.86 9.31
N ILE A 197 -13.07 8.85 8.84
CA ILE A 197 -12.82 8.22 7.54
C ILE A 197 -12.95 9.25 6.42
N GLN A 198 -11.82 9.61 5.85
CA GLN A 198 -11.75 10.35 4.61
C GLN A 198 -11.56 9.36 3.47
N TYR A 199 -12.53 9.31 2.56
CA TYR A 199 -12.40 8.54 1.33
C TYR A 199 -11.51 9.33 0.38
N GLU A 200 -10.19 9.16 0.49
CA GLU A 200 -9.28 9.70 -0.51
C GLU A 200 -9.43 8.87 -1.80
N PRO A 201 -9.67 9.50 -2.94
CA PRO A 201 -9.61 8.82 -4.23
C PRO A 201 -8.19 8.29 -4.47
N VAL A 202 -8.09 7.22 -5.21
CA VAL A 202 -6.80 6.56 -5.58
C VAL A 202 -5.88 7.50 -6.33
#